data_aacc895d919c875763fcbc286cd46026
#
_entry.id   aacc895d919c875763fcbc286cd46026
#
_cell.length_a   1.000
_cell.length_b   1.000
_cell.length_c   1.000
_cell.angle_alpha   90.00
_cell.angle_beta   90.00
_cell.angle_gamma   90.00
#
_symmetry.space_group_name_H-M   'P 1'
#
loop_
_entity.id
_entity.type
_entity.pdbx_description
1 polymer ?
#
loop_
_entity_poly.entity_id
_entity_poly.type
_entity_poly.pdbx_seq_one_letter_code
_entity_poly.pdbx_strand_id
1 'polypeptide(L)'
;MTNYLEVTNLSKSFDSFQLHNISFTLPKGYIMGLIGPNGSGKTTTIKLILNMLKRTGGTVKVMGLDNIAEEQKVKSELGVVFDTNYFSDDWKVSQVEKSISVFYPNWDSQKFADMLRKFHIALTKKVKELSKGMQMKLMLACAFSYDAKLLILDEPTSGLD
;
A
#
# COMPACT_ATOMS: atom_id res chain seq x y z
N MET A 1 4.78 -10.96 -21.79
CA MET A 1 4.57 -11.04 -20.32
C MET A 1 3.57 -9.97 -19.91
N THR A 2 2.65 -10.29 -19.00
CA THR A 2 1.66 -9.30 -18.52
C THR A 2 2.29 -8.48 -17.41
N ASN A 3 2.34 -7.15 -17.58
CA ASN A 3 2.83 -6.24 -16.55
C ASN A 3 1.73 -5.94 -15.53
N TYR A 4 2.08 -5.98 -14.25
CA TYR A 4 1.18 -5.57 -13.16
C TYR A 4 1.31 -4.09 -12.83
N LEU A 5 2.48 -3.49 -13.09
CA LEU A 5 2.69 -2.05 -12.97
C LEU A 5 3.52 -1.58 -14.16
N GLU A 6 3.08 -0.49 -14.79
CA GLU A 6 3.79 0.21 -15.85
C GLU A 6 3.81 1.69 -15.50
N VAL A 7 5.01 2.22 -15.35
CA VAL A 7 5.26 3.65 -15.09
C VAL A 7 6.06 4.17 -16.26
N THR A 8 5.57 5.23 -16.91
CA THR A 8 6.22 5.79 -18.10
C THR A 8 6.35 7.30 -17.97
N ASN A 9 7.60 7.78 -18.00
CA ASN A 9 7.97 9.21 -17.93
C ASN A 9 7.29 9.97 -16.78
N LEU A 10 7.03 9.26 -15.66
CA LEU A 10 6.35 9.83 -14.50
C LEU A 10 7.14 11.01 -13.95
N SER A 11 6.46 12.13 -13.82
CA SER A 11 7.08 13.36 -13.36
C SER A 11 6.17 14.09 -12.37
N LYS A 12 6.81 14.76 -11.40
CA LYS A 12 6.16 15.62 -10.42
C LYS A 12 7.07 16.75 -10.04
N SER A 13 6.60 17.98 -10.19
CA SER A 13 7.31 19.19 -9.75
C SER A 13 6.70 19.68 -8.43
N PHE A 14 7.58 20.03 -7.51
CA PHE A 14 7.31 20.78 -6.28
C PHE A 14 8.24 22.01 -6.28
N ASP A 15 8.01 22.95 -5.40
CA ASP A 15 8.82 24.18 -5.33
C ASP A 15 10.31 23.91 -5.07
N SER A 16 10.63 22.89 -4.25
CA SER A 16 11.97 22.55 -3.81
C SER A 16 12.49 21.19 -4.29
N PHE A 17 11.67 20.41 -4.99
CA PHE A 17 12.02 19.05 -5.44
C PHE A 17 11.33 18.70 -6.75
N GLN A 18 12.03 17.98 -7.61
CA GLN A 18 11.47 17.48 -8.86
C GLN A 18 11.75 16.00 -9.04
N LEU A 19 10.68 15.24 -9.24
CA LEU A 19 10.74 13.87 -9.75
C LEU A 19 10.63 13.95 -11.28
N HIS A 20 11.63 13.46 -12.01
CA HIS A 20 11.71 13.66 -13.47
C HIS A 20 11.86 12.35 -14.23
N ASN A 21 10.92 12.11 -15.16
CA ASN A 21 10.97 11.01 -16.15
C ASN A 21 11.26 9.62 -15.58
N ILE A 22 10.61 9.24 -14.48
CA ILE A 22 10.75 7.90 -13.93
C ILE A 22 9.98 6.92 -14.81
N SER A 23 10.67 5.86 -15.25
CA SER A 23 10.06 4.79 -16.05
C SER A 23 10.55 3.42 -15.59
N PHE A 24 9.60 2.52 -15.34
CA PHE A 24 9.87 1.12 -15.03
C PHE A 24 8.62 0.27 -15.21
N THR A 25 8.81 -1.04 -15.27
CA THR A 25 7.72 -2.01 -15.34
C THR A 25 7.93 -3.12 -14.32
N LEU A 26 6.83 -3.61 -13.75
CA LEU A 26 6.82 -4.78 -12.87
C LEU A 26 5.95 -5.87 -13.49
N PRO A 27 6.54 -6.95 -14.02
CA PRO A 27 5.78 -8.08 -14.52
C PRO A 27 5.06 -8.83 -13.40
N LYS A 28 4.00 -9.56 -13.77
CA LYS A 28 3.29 -10.46 -12.84
C LYS A 28 4.24 -11.48 -12.23
N GLY A 29 4.15 -11.68 -10.91
CA GLY A 29 4.94 -12.67 -10.17
C GLY A 29 6.35 -12.23 -9.79
N TYR A 30 6.71 -10.97 -10.04
CA TYR A 30 8.01 -10.42 -9.66
C TYR A 30 7.90 -9.48 -8.47
N ILE A 31 9.01 -9.31 -7.77
CA ILE A 31 9.20 -8.33 -6.69
C ILE A 31 10.17 -7.26 -7.18
N MET A 32 9.86 -6.00 -6.92
CA MET A 32 10.70 -4.86 -7.24
C MET A 32 10.99 -4.04 -5.98
N GLY A 33 12.25 -3.67 -5.76
CA GLY A 33 12.66 -2.73 -4.72
C GLY A 33 12.95 -1.35 -5.29
N LEU A 34 12.35 -0.32 -4.70
CA LEU A 34 12.74 1.07 -4.92
C LEU A 34 13.83 1.44 -3.91
N ILE A 35 15.06 1.61 -4.40
CA ILE A 35 16.24 1.86 -3.56
C ILE A 35 16.73 3.29 -3.81
N GLY A 36 17.13 3.97 -2.77
CA GLY A 36 17.69 5.33 -2.84
C GLY A 36 17.77 5.99 -1.46
N PRO A 37 18.53 7.09 -1.32
CA PRO A 37 18.63 7.85 -0.08
C PRO A 37 17.28 8.47 0.33
N ASN A 38 17.21 8.98 1.55
CA ASN A 38 16.06 9.76 2.00
C ASN A 38 15.92 11.01 1.12
N GLY A 39 14.69 11.34 0.75
CA GLY A 39 14.41 12.47 -0.17
C GLY A 39 14.58 12.16 -1.67
N SER A 40 14.98 10.93 -2.05
CA SER A 40 15.12 10.58 -3.49
C SER A 40 13.81 10.42 -4.26
N GLY A 41 12.66 10.53 -3.59
CA GLY A 41 11.34 10.45 -4.23
C GLY A 41 10.68 9.08 -4.19
N LYS A 42 11.16 8.11 -3.41
CA LYS A 42 10.54 6.77 -3.27
C LYS A 42 9.07 6.86 -2.86
N THR A 43 8.80 7.45 -1.71
CA THR A 43 7.42 7.66 -1.20
C THR A 43 6.60 8.54 -2.15
N THR A 44 7.21 9.55 -2.79
CA THR A 44 6.54 10.37 -3.81
C THR A 44 6.10 9.53 -5.00
N THR A 45 6.97 8.65 -5.49
CA THR A 45 6.65 7.73 -6.59
C THR A 45 5.50 6.81 -6.20
N ILE A 46 5.52 6.22 -5.01
CA ILE A 46 4.42 5.39 -4.48
C ILE A 46 3.11 6.18 -4.43
N LYS A 47 3.12 7.40 -3.87
CA LYS A 47 1.92 8.26 -3.78
C LYS A 47 1.36 8.65 -5.16
N LEU A 48 2.22 8.82 -6.18
CA LEU A 48 1.80 9.06 -7.56
C LEU A 48 1.17 7.82 -8.20
N ILE A 49 1.73 6.63 -7.94
CA ILE A 49 1.16 5.36 -8.40
C ILE A 49 -0.24 5.16 -7.80
N LEU A 50 -0.41 5.49 -6.52
CA LEU A 50 -1.68 5.39 -5.79
C LEU A 50 -2.69 6.52 -6.10
N ASN A 51 -2.33 7.46 -6.97
CA ASN A 51 -3.11 8.68 -7.25
C ASN A 51 -3.43 9.51 -5.99
N MET A 52 -2.58 9.44 -4.97
CA MET A 52 -2.64 10.30 -3.77
C MET A 52 -2.00 11.66 -4.01
N LEU A 53 -1.19 11.78 -5.05
CA LEU A 53 -0.60 13.01 -5.55
C LEU A 53 -0.88 13.13 -7.04
N LYS A 54 -1.20 14.33 -7.50
CA LYS A 54 -1.40 14.62 -8.92
C LYS A 54 -0.04 14.71 -9.63
N ARG A 55 0.17 13.87 -10.65
CA ARG A 55 1.35 13.93 -11.51
C ARG A 55 1.36 15.18 -12.38
N THR A 56 2.54 15.67 -12.75
CA THR A 56 2.71 16.77 -13.74
C THR A 56 2.99 16.24 -15.15
N GLY A 57 3.39 14.98 -15.27
CA GLY A 57 3.62 14.32 -16.55
C GLY A 57 3.71 12.81 -16.43
N GLY A 58 3.69 12.13 -17.56
CA GLY A 58 3.78 10.68 -17.65
C GLY A 58 2.48 9.93 -17.42
N THR A 59 2.57 8.61 -17.40
CA THR A 59 1.43 7.70 -17.19
C THR A 59 1.78 6.61 -16.19
N VAL A 60 0.75 6.13 -15.49
CA VAL A 60 0.83 4.95 -14.60
C VAL A 60 -0.32 4.03 -14.95
N LYS A 61 0.00 2.78 -15.26
CA LYS A 61 -0.98 1.72 -15.47
C LYS A 61 -0.77 0.59 -14.47
N VAL A 62 -1.85 0.14 -13.87
CA VAL A 62 -1.87 -1.02 -12.98
C VAL A 62 -2.73 -2.08 -13.64
N MET A 63 -2.14 -3.23 -13.98
CA MET A 63 -2.81 -4.31 -14.75
C MET A 63 -3.49 -3.81 -16.03
N GLY A 64 -2.84 -2.85 -16.73
CA GLY A 64 -3.34 -2.23 -17.94
C GLY A 64 -4.33 -1.08 -17.73
N LEU A 65 -4.83 -0.86 -16.52
CA LEU A 65 -5.78 0.22 -16.18
C LEU A 65 -5.03 1.51 -15.81
N ASP A 66 -5.44 2.65 -16.35
CA ASP A 66 -4.88 3.94 -15.96
C ASP A 66 -5.28 4.29 -14.52
N ASN A 67 -4.31 4.66 -13.68
CA ASN A 67 -4.50 4.86 -12.25
C ASN A 67 -5.35 6.10 -11.90
N ILE A 68 -5.65 6.98 -12.86
CA ILE A 68 -6.55 8.13 -12.67
C ILE A 68 -7.93 7.83 -13.25
N ALA A 69 -7.97 7.40 -14.52
CA ALA A 69 -9.23 7.17 -15.21
C ALA A 69 -10.05 6.03 -14.59
N GLU A 70 -9.38 5.03 -14.04
CA GLU A 70 -10.00 3.82 -13.47
C GLU A 70 -9.62 3.62 -12.00
N GLU A 71 -9.48 4.72 -11.26
CA GLU A 71 -8.96 4.77 -9.89
C GLU A 71 -9.60 3.75 -8.94
N GLN A 72 -10.94 3.63 -8.96
CA GLN A 72 -11.65 2.71 -8.07
C GLN A 72 -11.27 1.25 -8.33
N LYS A 73 -11.22 0.85 -9.60
CA LYS A 73 -10.81 -0.51 -9.99
C LYS A 73 -9.36 -0.78 -9.62
N VAL A 74 -8.48 0.17 -9.90
CA VAL A 74 -7.07 0.07 -9.53
C VAL A 74 -6.92 -0.10 -8.02
N LYS A 75 -7.58 0.75 -7.23
CA LYS A 75 -7.47 0.70 -5.75
C LYS A 75 -8.04 -0.58 -5.15
N SER A 76 -9.09 -1.17 -5.74
CA SER A 76 -9.63 -2.44 -5.26
C SER A 76 -8.69 -3.65 -5.44
N GLU A 77 -7.73 -3.54 -6.35
CA GLU A 77 -6.74 -4.60 -6.63
C GLU A 77 -5.40 -4.40 -5.91
N LEU A 78 -5.23 -3.25 -5.22
CA LEU A 78 -3.99 -2.89 -4.54
C LEU A 78 -4.04 -3.17 -3.04
N GLY A 79 -3.01 -3.82 -2.52
CA GLY A 79 -2.70 -3.85 -1.09
C GLY A 79 -1.62 -2.82 -0.78
N VAL A 80 -1.85 -1.93 0.17
CA VAL A 80 -0.91 -0.86 0.50
C VAL A 80 -0.59 -0.86 1.97
N VAL A 81 0.70 -0.81 2.29
CA VAL A 81 1.20 -0.67 3.65
C VAL A 81 2.19 0.48 3.68
N PHE A 82 1.89 1.49 4.48
CA PHE A 82 2.77 2.64 4.71
C PHE A 82 3.62 2.46 5.96
N ASP A 83 4.67 3.26 6.09
CA ASP A 83 5.54 3.33 7.28
C ASP A 83 4.81 3.79 8.55
N THR A 84 3.72 4.53 8.37
CA THR A 84 2.84 5.03 9.43
C THR A 84 1.48 4.37 9.40
N ASN A 85 0.98 4.02 10.60
CA ASN A 85 -0.37 3.53 10.77
C ASN A 85 -1.40 4.64 10.49
N TYR A 86 -2.46 4.30 9.76
CA TYR A 86 -3.55 5.21 9.40
C TYR A 86 -4.89 4.87 10.10
N PHE A 87 -4.89 3.85 10.97
CA PHE A 87 -6.07 3.54 11.77
C PHE A 87 -6.14 4.46 12.99
N SER A 88 -7.35 4.73 13.46
CA SER A 88 -7.54 5.48 14.70
C SER A 88 -6.94 4.72 15.89
N ASP A 89 -6.17 5.42 16.70
CA ASP A 89 -5.50 4.89 17.90
C ASP A 89 -6.47 4.27 18.91
N ASP A 90 -7.69 4.80 19.02
CA ASP A 90 -8.71 4.31 19.93
C ASP A 90 -9.54 3.15 19.40
N TRP A 91 -9.40 2.79 18.13
CA TRP A 91 -10.09 1.65 17.58
C TRP A 91 -9.53 0.33 18.11
N LYS A 92 -10.42 -0.60 18.39
CA LYS A 92 -10.03 -2.00 18.58
C LYS A 92 -9.69 -2.63 17.22
N VAL A 93 -8.82 -3.63 17.23
CA VAL A 93 -8.46 -4.39 16.01
C VAL A 93 -9.72 -4.95 15.32
N SER A 94 -10.74 -5.38 16.08
CA SER A 94 -12.03 -5.80 15.53
C SER A 94 -12.81 -4.68 14.83
N GLN A 95 -12.60 -3.42 15.21
CA GLN A 95 -13.22 -2.26 14.55
C GLN A 95 -12.46 -1.92 13.27
N VAL A 96 -11.13 -2.09 13.25
CA VAL A 96 -10.33 -1.98 12.03
C VAL A 96 -10.85 -2.93 10.97
N GLU A 97 -11.02 -4.22 11.31
CA GLU A 97 -11.59 -5.21 10.40
C GLU A 97 -12.93 -4.76 9.81
N LYS A 98 -13.88 -4.40 10.69
CA LYS A 98 -15.22 -3.95 10.27
C LYS A 98 -15.19 -2.75 9.34
N SER A 99 -14.26 -1.81 9.58
CA SER A 99 -14.15 -0.59 8.79
C SER A 99 -13.51 -0.83 7.42
N ILE A 100 -12.56 -1.76 7.32
CA ILE A 100 -11.86 -2.05 6.06
C ILE A 100 -12.66 -3.03 5.20
N SER A 101 -13.24 -4.07 5.78
CA SER A 101 -13.93 -5.13 5.06
C SER A 101 -15.06 -4.63 4.15
N VAL A 102 -15.72 -3.53 4.51
CA VAL A 102 -16.81 -2.96 3.70
C VAL A 102 -16.36 -2.40 2.34
N PHE A 103 -15.07 -2.08 2.20
CA PHE A 103 -14.51 -1.55 0.95
C PHE A 103 -14.00 -2.64 0.00
N TYR A 104 -13.89 -3.88 0.48
CA TYR A 104 -13.31 -4.99 -0.28
C TYR A 104 -14.27 -6.17 -0.35
N PRO A 105 -15.00 -6.35 -1.47
CA PRO A 105 -15.98 -7.44 -1.62
C PRO A 105 -15.40 -8.84 -1.40
N ASN A 106 -14.10 -9.00 -1.66
CA ASN A 106 -13.38 -10.28 -1.51
C ASN A 106 -12.69 -10.41 -0.14
N TRP A 107 -13.14 -9.64 0.87
CA TRP A 107 -12.56 -9.74 2.22
C TRP A 107 -12.76 -11.14 2.81
N ASP A 108 -11.65 -11.71 3.30
CA ASP A 108 -11.62 -13.01 3.98
C ASP A 108 -11.33 -12.81 5.47
N SER A 109 -12.38 -12.81 6.29
CA SER A 109 -12.29 -12.68 7.75
C SER A 109 -11.54 -13.84 8.40
N GLN A 110 -11.61 -15.06 7.82
CA GLN A 110 -10.86 -16.18 8.34
C GLN A 110 -9.36 -15.99 8.13
N LYS A 111 -8.96 -15.55 6.94
CA LYS A 111 -7.56 -15.24 6.61
C LYS A 111 -7.04 -14.10 7.50
N PHE A 112 -7.84 -13.07 7.74
CA PHE A 112 -7.50 -12.00 8.67
C PHE A 112 -7.24 -12.53 10.08
N ALA A 113 -8.16 -13.33 10.63
CA ALA A 113 -8.02 -13.92 11.95
C ALA A 113 -6.78 -14.84 12.05
N ASP A 114 -6.48 -15.61 11.00
CA ASP A 114 -5.30 -16.46 10.94
C ASP A 114 -3.99 -15.65 10.95
N MET A 115 -3.96 -14.55 10.21
CA MET A 115 -2.82 -13.62 10.22
C MET A 115 -2.63 -12.98 11.59
N LEU A 116 -3.70 -12.53 12.23
CA LEU A 116 -3.62 -11.94 13.58
C LEU A 116 -3.10 -12.97 14.60
N ARG A 117 -3.52 -14.23 14.51
CA ARG A 117 -2.98 -15.31 15.38
C ARG A 117 -1.48 -15.49 15.18
N LYS A 118 -1.01 -15.55 13.92
CA LYS A 118 0.41 -15.65 13.59
C LYS A 118 1.22 -14.46 14.13
N PHE A 119 0.63 -13.28 14.14
CA PHE A 119 1.26 -12.05 14.61
C PHE A 119 1.07 -11.79 16.11
N HIS A 120 0.35 -12.68 16.82
CA HIS A 120 0.01 -12.54 18.24
C HIS A 120 -0.72 -11.22 18.56
N ILE A 121 -1.65 -10.83 17.70
CA ILE A 121 -2.48 -9.62 17.87
C ILE A 121 -3.90 -10.04 18.25
N ALA A 122 -4.37 -9.58 19.42
CA ALA A 122 -5.73 -9.86 19.88
C ALA A 122 -6.72 -8.85 19.29
N LEU A 123 -7.89 -9.33 18.85
CA LEU A 123 -8.99 -8.49 18.30
C LEU A 123 -9.50 -7.42 19.29
N THR A 124 -9.33 -7.65 20.59
CA THR A 124 -9.80 -6.77 21.67
C THR A 124 -8.85 -5.60 21.95
N LYS A 125 -7.58 -5.70 21.54
CA LYS A 125 -6.60 -4.62 21.75
C LYS A 125 -6.95 -3.38 20.94
N LYS A 126 -6.67 -2.22 21.51
CA LYS A 126 -6.70 -0.96 20.77
C LYS A 126 -5.43 -0.79 19.94
N VAL A 127 -5.53 -0.05 18.82
CA VAL A 127 -4.39 0.21 17.93
C VAL A 127 -3.24 0.86 18.68
N LYS A 128 -3.49 1.83 19.57
CA LYS A 128 -2.48 2.48 20.42
C LYS A 128 -1.74 1.56 21.40
N GLU A 129 -2.31 0.39 21.70
CA GLU A 129 -1.70 -0.61 22.58
C GLU A 129 -0.73 -1.53 21.80
N LEU A 130 -0.68 -1.41 20.48
CA LEU A 130 0.21 -2.15 19.61
C LEU A 130 1.55 -1.41 19.46
N SER A 131 2.66 -2.14 19.53
CA SER A 131 3.96 -1.57 19.13
C SER A 131 3.94 -1.18 17.66
N LYS A 132 4.86 -0.31 17.22
CA LYS A 132 4.97 0.08 15.81
C LYS A 132 5.05 -1.14 14.88
N GLY A 133 5.86 -2.14 15.23
CA GLY A 133 5.95 -3.39 14.47
C GLY A 133 4.65 -4.20 14.46
N MET A 134 3.86 -4.19 15.55
CA MET A 134 2.54 -4.84 15.56
C MET A 134 1.52 -4.07 14.73
N GLN A 135 1.57 -2.74 14.70
CA GLN A 135 0.72 -1.94 13.82
C GLN A 135 1.03 -2.21 12.34
N MET A 136 2.30 -2.34 11.99
CA MET A 136 2.73 -2.77 10.65
C MET A 136 2.17 -4.15 10.29
N LYS A 137 2.26 -5.12 11.21
CA LYS A 137 1.69 -6.46 11.03
C LYS A 137 0.17 -6.43 10.89
N LEU A 138 -0.52 -5.54 11.58
CA LEU A 138 -1.97 -5.33 11.42
C LEU A 138 -2.31 -4.82 10.02
N MET A 139 -1.57 -3.83 9.51
CA MET A 139 -1.75 -3.33 8.14
C MET A 139 -1.48 -4.42 7.09
N LEU A 140 -0.44 -5.24 7.29
CA LEU A 140 -0.17 -6.40 6.43
C LEU A 140 -1.31 -7.42 6.49
N ALA A 141 -1.84 -7.72 7.68
CA ALA A 141 -2.97 -8.63 7.82
C ALA A 141 -4.19 -8.12 7.03
N CYS A 142 -4.48 -6.82 7.08
CA CYS A 142 -5.53 -6.21 6.25
C CYS A 142 -5.24 -6.40 4.75
N ALA A 143 -4.05 -6.02 4.30
CA ALA A 143 -3.68 -6.07 2.88
C ALA A 143 -3.72 -7.49 2.28
N PHE A 144 -3.43 -8.51 3.08
CA PHE A 144 -3.51 -9.91 2.65
C PHE A 144 -4.92 -10.49 2.68
N SER A 145 -5.88 -9.84 3.36
CA SER A 145 -7.21 -10.42 3.60
C SER A 145 -8.21 -10.18 2.48
N TYR A 146 -7.88 -9.45 1.42
CA TYR A 146 -8.78 -9.18 0.30
C TYR A 146 -8.21 -9.53 -1.09
N ASP A 147 -7.34 -10.51 -1.17
CA ASP A 147 -6.78 -11.02 -2.44
C ASP A 147 -6.18 -9.93 -3.35
N ALA A 148 -5.48 -8.96 -2.75
CA ALA A 148 -4.79 -7.92 -3.50
C ALA A 148 -3.85 -8.53 -4.55
N LYS A 149 -3.92 -8.03 -5.78
CA LYS A 149 -3.10 -8.53 -6.90
C LYS A 149 -1.71 -7.92 -6.91
N LEU A 150 -1.57 -6.72 -6.41
CA LEU A 150 -0.29 -6.02 -6.28
C LEU A 150 -0.17 -5.42 -4.88
N LEU A 151 0.91 -5.75 -4.18
CA LEU A 151 1.26 -5.18 -2.87
C LEU A 151 2.29 -4.08 -3.06
N ILE A 152 2.03 -2.92 -2.44
CA ILE A 152 2.94 -1.79 -2.37
C ILE A 152 3.28 -1.55 -0.91
N LEU A 153 4.56 -1.65 -0.57
CA LEU A 153 5.06 -1.49 0.78
C LEU A 153 6.01 -0.29 0.83
N ASP A 154 5.71 0.70 1.64
CA ASP A 154 6.57 1.86 1.86
C ASP A 154 7.31 1.70 3.20
N GLU A 155 8.62 1.48 3.15
CA GLU A 155 9.51 1.25 4.29
C GLU A 155 9.02 0.17 5.29
N PRO A 156 8.68 -1.05 4.83
CA PRO A 156 8.00 -2.06 5.64
C PRO A 156 8.82 -2.61 6.81
N THR A 157 10.09 -2.28 6.89
CA THR A 157 11.00 -2.70 7.97
C THR A 157 11.18 -1.64 9.05
N SER A 158 10.66 -0.42 8.85
CA SER A 158 10.79 0.64 9.84
C SER A 158 9.99 0.27 11.11
N GLY A 159 10.70 -0.04 12.22
CA GLY A 159 10.11 -0.41 13.50
C GLY A 159 9.86 -1.90 13.71
N LEU A 160 10.51 -2.77 12.95
CA LEU A 160 10.52 -4.22 13.19
C LEU A 160 11.72 -4.69 14.04
N ASP A 161 12.50 -3.77 14.62
CA ASP A 161 13.61 -4.07 15.53
C ASP A 161 13.12 -4.56 16.89
#